data_de8102a036b82f3b411eac55951eecf0
#
_entry.id   de8102a036b82f3b411eac55951eecf0
#
_cell.length_a   1.000
_cell.length_b   1.000
_cell.length_c   1.000
_cell.angle_alpha   90.00
_cell.angle_beta   90.00
_cell.angle_gamma   90.00
#
_symmetry.space_group_name_H-M   'P 1'
#
loop_
_entity.id
_entity.type
_entity.pdbx_description
1 polymer ?
#
loop_
_entity_poly.entity_id
_entity_poly.type
_entity_poly.pdbx_seq_one_letter_code
_entity_poly.pdbx_strand_id
1 'polypeptide(L)'
;MGGLLIGLALVAAIAVFAARRSGEQRKRRHHQRELAARPGYSADHPVKIATFAEIDDAIATWRCPCGGLLDRIGEGSRPGLRVVRCACVICEEDVDLFFDLGELRH
;
A
#
# COMPACT_ATOMS: atom_id res chain seq x y z
N MET A 1 -41.35 -27.47 -5.39
CA MET A 1 -40.05 -28.02 -5.78
C MET A 1 -39.08 -27.02 -6.39
N GLY A 2 -39.54 -25.92 -7.00
CA GLY A 2 -38.66 -24.85 -7.55
C GLY A 2 -37.82 -24.08 -6.51
N GLY A 3 -38.29 -24.02 -5.24
CA GLY A 3 -37.57 -23.28 -4.19
C GLY A 3 -36.27 -23.94 -3.71
N LEU A 4 -36.14 -25.25 -3.83
CA LEU A 4 -34.92 -25.97 -3.46
C LEU A 4 -33.76 -25.72 -4.42
N LEU A 5 -34.04 -25.62 -5.72
CA LEU A 5 -33.04 -25.32 -6.75
C LEU A 5 -32.54 -23.88 -6.63
N ILE A 6 -33.40 -22.94 -6.34
CA ILE A 6 -33.05 -21.54 -6.12
C ILE A 6 -32.17 -21.38 -4.88
N GLY A 7 -32.50 -22.10 -3.79
CA GLY A 7 -31.69 -22.09 -2.58
C GLY A 7 -30.27 -22.64 -2.78
N LEU A 8 -30.13 -23.73 -3.54
CA LEU A 8 -28.82 -24.30 -3.88
C LEU A 8 -27.99 -23.36 -4.75
N ALA A 9 -28.60 -22.68 -5.72
CA ALA A 9 -27.91 -21.73 -6.59
C ALA A 9 -27.40 -20.51 -5.78
N LEU A 10 -28.18 -20.02 -4.82
CA LEU A 10 -27.78 -18.94 -3.94
C LEU A 10 -26.61 -19.32 -3.04
N VAL A 11 -26.63 -20.52 -2.46
CA VAL A 11 -25.53 -21.02 -1.62
C VAL A 11 -24.24 -21.15 -2.44
N ALA A 12 -24.34 -21.69 -3.65
CA ALA A 12 -23.18 -21.81 -4.53
C ALA A 12 -22.61 -20.43 -4.92
N ALA A 13 -23.45 -19.44 -5.22
CA ALA A 13 -23.03 -18.09 -5.54
C ALA A 13 -22.33 -17.41 -4.36
N ILE A 14 -22.85 -17.57 -3.14
CA ILE A 14 -22.24 -17.03 -1.93
C ILE A 14 -20.86 -17.69 -1.67
N ALA A 15 -20.75 -18.99 -1.85
CA ALA A 15 -19.49 -19.72 -1.66
C ALA A 15 -18.42 -19.26 -2.65
N VAL A 16 -18.76 -19.06 -3.93
CA VAL A 16 -17.85 -18.55 -4.96
C VAL A 16 -17.41 -17.13 -4.65
N PHE A 17 -18.34 -16.28 -4.25
CA PHE A 17 -18.05 -14.88 -3.89
C PHE A 17 -17.11 -14.81 -2.68
N ALA A 18 -17.37 -15.62 -1.64
CA ALA A 18 -16.53 -15.67 -0.45
C ALA A 18 -15.11 -16.18 -0.77
N ALA A 19 -14.99 -17.19 -1.64
CA ALA A 19 -13.71 -17.71 -2.07
C ALA A 19 -12.89 -16.68 -2.85
N ARG A 20 -13.52 -15.93 -3.76
CA ARG A 20 -12.87 -14.86 -4.52
C ARG A 20 -12.39 -13.73 -3.60
N ARG A 21 -13.24 -13.31 -2.67
CA ARG A 21 -12.91 -12.27 -1.71
C ARG A 21 -11.74 -12.67 -0.80
N SER A 22 -11.73 -13.91 -0.34
CA SER A 22 -10.63 -14.46 0.46
C SER A 22 -9.31 -14.50 -0.31
N GLY A 23 -9.35 -14.88 -1.61
CA GLY A 23 -8.18 -14.87 -2.49
C GLY A 23 -7.61 -13.47 -2.70
N GLU A 24 -8.47 -12.48 -2.91
CA GLU A 24 -8.06 -11.07 -3.04
C GLU A 24 -7.42 -10.54 -1.75
N GLN A 25 -7.99 -10.86 -0.58
CA GLN A 25 -7.43 -10.47 0.69
C GLN A 25 -6.06 -11.09 0.94
N ARG A 26 -5.86 -12.35 0.55
CA ARG A 26 -4.55 -13.00 0.66
C ARG A 26 -3.50 -12.33 -0.23
N LYS A 27 -3.87 -11.98 -1.46
CA LYS A 27 -2.99 -11.25 -2.37
C LYS A 27 -2.61 -9.88 -1.82
N ARG A 28 -3.57 -9.16 -1.25
CA ARG A 28 -3.32 -7.85 -0.63
C ARG A 28 -2.39 -7.96 0.57
N ARG A 29 -2.57 -8.96 1.43
CA ARG A 29 -1.69 -9.19 2.59
C ARG A 29 -0.27 -9.53 2.16
N HIS A 30 -0.12 -10.41 1.18
CA HIS A 30 1.19 -10.74 0.62
C HIS A 30 1.88 -9.52 0.05
N HIS A 31 1.15 -8.72 -0.70
CA HIS A 31 1.60 -7.47 -1.28
C HIS A 31 2.06 -6.46 -0.22
N GLN A 32 1.28 -6.29 0.86
CA GLN A 32 1.64 -5.44 1.98
C GLN A 32 2.89 -5.91 2.71
N ARG A 33 3.09 -7.23 2.84
CA ARG A 33 4.31 -7.79 3.44
C ARG A 33 5.53 -7.52 2.58
N GLU A 34 5.42 -7.67 1.27
CA GLU A 34 6.49 -7.34 0.35
C GLU A 34 6.83 -5.86 0.41
N LEU A 35 5.83 -5.00 0.46
CA LEU A 35 6.01 -3.56 0.61
C LEU A 35 6.74 -3.23 1.91
N ALA A 36 6.32 -3.82 3.02
CA ALA A 36 6.91 -3.55 4.33
C ALA A 36 8.39 -3.96 4.40
N ALA A 37 8.83 -4.91 3.58
CA ALA A 37 10.22 -5.35 3.50
C ALA A 37 11.10 -4.40 2.67
N ARG A 38 10.53 -3.54 1.84
CA ARG A 38 11.29 -2.58 1.01
C ARG A 38 11.70 -1.36 1.83
N PRO A 39 12.91 -0.82 1.61
CA PRO A 39 13.33 0.43 2.27
C PRO A 39 12.35 1.57 1.95
N GLY A 40 11.93 2.29 2.98
CA GLY A 40 11.05 3.45 2.85
C GLY A 40 9.56 3.15 2.86
N TYR A 41 9.15 1.89 2.79
CA TYR A 41 7.72 1.51 2.75
C TYR A 41 7.15 1.13 4.11
N SER A 42 7.96 1.14 5.17
CA SER A 42 7.51 0.92 6.53
C SER A 42 8.29 1.79 7.52
N ALA A 43 7.71 2.03 8.68
CA ALA A 43 8.36 2.79 9.75
C ALA A 43 9.61 2.07 10.31
N ASP A 44 9.66 0.74 10.17
CA ASP A 44 10.80 -0.07 10.62
C ASP A 44 12.00 0.00 9.68
N HIS A 45 11.77 0.37 8.42
CA HIS A 45 12.79 0.46 7.39
C HIS A 45 12.75 1.80 6.65
N PRO A 46 12.89 2.95 7.39
CA PRO A 46 12.86 4.26 6.74
C PRO A 46 14.13 4.47 5.91
N VAL A 47 14.00 5.27 4.86
CA VAL A 47 15.15 5.69 4.06
C VAL A 47 15.78 6.93 4.68
N LYS A 48 17.09 6.90 4.93
CA LYS A 48 17.82 8.06 5.40
C LYS A 48 17.97 9.07 4.28
N ILE A 49 17.70 10.32 4.60
CA ILE A 49 17.88 11.45 3.69
C ILE A 49 18.81 12.48 4.30
N ALA A 50 19.61 13.11 3.45
CA ALA A 50 20.48 14.23 3.84
C ALA A 50 19.80 15.58 3.60
N THR A 51 18.89 15.64 2.63
CA THR A 51 18.13 16.85 2.29
C THR A 51 16.67 16.53 1.99
N PHE A 52 15.79 17.50 2.17
CA PHE A 52 14.37 17.33 1.83
C PHE A 52 14.13 17.14 0.33
N ALA A 53 15.04 17.63 -0.52
CA ALA A 53 14.95 17.43 -1.96
C ALA A 53 15.03 15.95 -2.35
N GLU A 54 15.71 15.11 -1.55
CA GLU A 54 15.80 13.68 -1.78
C GLU A 54 14.44 12.99 -1.68
N ILE A 55 13.49 13.55 -0.91
CA ILE A 55 12.12 13.02 -0.82
C ILE A 55 11.42 13.15 -2.17
N ASP A 56 11.54 14.31 -2.81
CA ASP A 56 10.93 14.54 -4.12
C ASP A 56 11.53 13.63 -5.19
N ASP A 57 12.85 13.45 -5.17
CA ASP A 57 13.55 12.53 -6.06
C ASP A 57 13.11 11.10 -5.86
N ALA A 58 12.96 10.66 -4.61
CA ALA A 58 12.50 9.32 -4.28
C ALA A 58 11.07 9.07 -4.79
N ILE A 59 10.16 10.00 -4.57
CA ILE A 59 8.77 9.88 -5.03
C ILE A 59 8.71 9.81 -6.55
N ALA A 60 9.56 10.57 -7.25
CA ALA A 60 9.62 10.57 -8.71
C ALA A 60 10.13 9.25 -9.29
N THR A 61 11.00 8.52 -8.55
CA THR A 61 11.62 7.28 -9.03
C THR A 61 10.97 6.01 -8.50
N TRP A 62 10.39 6.06 -7.30
CA TRP A 62 9.77 4.90 -6.70
C TRP A 62 8.43 4.59 -7.36
N ARG A 63 8.12 3.31 -7.41
CA ARG A 63 6.89 2.82 -8.06
C ARG A 63 6.08 2.00 -7.08
N CYS A 64 4.75 2.03 -7.26
CA CYS A 64 3.88 1.06 -6.64
C CYS A 64 4.30 -0.35 -7.11
N PRO A 65 4.12 -1.40 -6.29
CA PRO A 65 4.37 -2.77 -6.74
C PRO A 65 3.63 -3.18 -8.01
N CYS A 66 2.51 -2.52 -8.32
CA CYS A 66 1.83 -2.72 -9.60
C CYS A 66 2.55 -2.07 -10.80
N GLY A 67 3.63 -1.32 -10.56
CA GLY A 67 4.39 -0.60 -11.57
C GLY A 67 3.93 0.83 -11.83
N GLY A 68 2.87 1.28 -11.15
CA GLY A 68 2.33 2.63 -11.32
C GLY A 68 3.15 3.71 -10.65
N LEU A 69 3.06 4.92 -11.19
CA LEU A 69 3.63 6.11 -10.57
C LEU A 69 2.92 6.46 -9.28
N LEU A 70 3.65 7.01 -8.32
CA LEU A 70 3.09 7.47 -7.06
C LEU A 70 2.82 8.97 -7.13
N ASP A 71 1.64 9.37 -6.68
CA ASP A 71 1.22 10.75 -6.60
C ASP A 71 1.08 11.15 -5.13
N ARG A 72 1.74 12.25 -4.74
CA ARG A 72 1.73 12.74 -3.36
C ARG A 72 0.34 13.30 -3.03
N ILE A 73 -0.29 12.77 -1.98
CA ILE A 73 -1.61 13.21 -1.53
C ILE A 73 -1.61 13.81 -0.13
N GLY A 74 -0.57 13.60 0.65
CA GLY A 74 -0.48 14.16 1.99
C GLY A 74 0.89 13.93 2.63
N GLU A 75 1.13 14.63 3.73
CA GLU A 75 2.35 14.51 4.50
C GLU A 75 2.04 14.49 5.99
N GLY A 76 2.85 13.77 6.75
CA GLY A 76 2.78 13.74 8.20
C GLY A 76 4.17 13.65 8.80
N SER A 77 4.25 13.83 10.11
CA SER A 77 5.49 13.71 10.86
C SER A 77 5.29 12.81 12.06
N ARG A 78 6.29 11.97 12.31
CA ARG A 78 6.45 11.22 13.55
C ARG A 78 7.81 11.58 14.13
N PRO A 79 8.09 11.30 15.41
CA PRO A 79 9.40 11.62 16.00
C PRO A 79 10.54 11.02 15.17
N GLY A 80 11.36 11.90 14.55
CA GLY A 80 12.48 11.50 13.71
C GLY A 80 12.14 11.00 12.33
N LEU A 81 10.85 10.95 11.95
CA LEU A 81 10.40 10.43 10.66
C LEU A 81 9.51 11.43 9.94
N ARG A 82 9.68 11.50 8.63
CA ARG A 82 8.74 12.15 7.73
C ARG A 82 7.93 11.08 7.02
N VAL A 83 6.62 11.17 7.06
CA VAL A 83 5.72 10.23 6.37
C VAL A 83 5.07 10.96 5.21
N VAL A 84 5.24 10.45 4.00
CA VAL A 84 4.60 10.99 2.81
C VAL A 84 3.58 9.98 2.32
N ARG A 85 2.32 10.39 2.29
CA ARG A 85 1.25 9.56 1.75
C ARG A 85 1.12 9.78 0.27
N CYS A 86 1.17 8.70 -0.49
CA CYS A 86 1.05 8.70 -1.94
C CYS A 86 -0.10 7.79 -2.37
N ALA A 87 -0.67 8.06 -3.54
CA ALA A 87 -1.64 7.19 -4.18
C ALA A 87 -1.07 6.73 -5.52
N CYS A 88 -1.25 5.46 -5.84
CA CYS A 88 -0.87 4.95 -7.15
C CYS A 88 -1.85 5.43 -8.22
N VAL A 89 -1.33 5.94 -9.34
CA VAL A 89 -2.15 6.45 -10.45
C VAL A 89 -2.85 5.33 -11.23
N ILE A 90 -2.42 4.08 -11.06
CA ILE A 90 -2.98 2.93 -11.78
C ILE A 90 -3.94 2.14 -10.90
N CYS A 91 -3.47 1.62 -9.75
CA CYS A 91 -4.30 0.77 -8.87
C CYS A 91 -5.05 1.56 -7.78
N GLU A 92 -4.79 2.85 -7.65
CA GLU A 92 -5.43 3.75 -6.70
C GLU A 92 -5.20 3.39 -5.22
N GLU A 93 -4.26 2.49 -4.92
CA GLU A 93 -3.93 2.16 -3.54
C GLU A 93 -3.04 3.23 -2.90
N ASP A 94 -3.29 3.49 -1.62
CA ASP A 94 -2.48 4.40 -0.83
C ASP A 94 -1.19 3.71 -0.37
N VAL A 95 -0.08 4.41 -0.49
CA VAL A 95 1.24 3.94 -0.06
C VAL A 95 1.86 5.01 0.81
N ASP A 96 2.23 4.65 2.03
CA ASP A 96 2.96 5.56 2.93
C ASP A 96 4.46 5.33 2.76
N LEU A 97 5.21 6.42 2.54
CA LEU A 97 6.66 6.40 2.42
C LEU A 97 7.27 7.03 3.66
N PHE A 98 8.28 6.37 4.23
CA PHE A 98 8.91 6.76 5.48
C PHE A 98 10.36 7.19 5.23
N PHE A 99 10.70 8.38 5.71
CA PHE A 99 12.02 8.95 5.58
C PHE A 99 12.59 9.26 6.96
N ASP A 100 13.83 8.86 7.20
CA ASP A 100 14.53 9.15 8.44
C ASP A 100 15.18 10.53 8.31
N LEU A 101 14.71 11.47 9.12
CA LEU A 101 15.21 12.83 9.13
C LEU A 101 16.57 12.98 9.84
N GLY A 102 16.93 12.03 10.69
CA GLY A 102 18.25 11.98 11.31
C GLY A 102 18.84 13.33 11.72
N GLU A 103 19.77 13.82 10.90
CA GLU A 103 20.47 15.07 11.11
C GLU A 103 19.70 16.32 10.67
N LEU A 104 18.55 16.14 10.00
CA LEU A 104 17.71 17.26 9.54
C LEU A 104 16.73 17.76 10.59
N ARG A 105 16.92 17.38 11.84
CA ARG A 105 16.09 17.82 12.95
C ARG A 105 16.46 19.23 13.39
N HIS A 106 15.79 20.18 12.82
CA HIS A 106 15.91 21.58 13.28
C HIS A 106 14.60 22.28 13.19
#